data_d03dd33f6765f43f81dd2dbd846bf9c6
#
_entry.id   d03dd33f6765f43f81dd2dbd846bf9c6
#
_cell.length_a   1.000
_cell.length_b   1.000
_cell.length_c   1.000
_cell.angle_alpha   90.00
_cell.angle_beta   90.00
_cell.angle_gamma   90.00
#
_symmetry.space_group_name_H-M   'P 1'
#
loop_
_entity.id
_entity.type
_entity.pdbx_description
1 polymer ?
#
loop_
_entity_poly.entity_id
_entity_poly.type
_entity_poly.pdbx_seq_one_letter_code
_entity_poly.pdbx_strand_id
1 'polypeptide(L)'
;LYSIPITPTVQSDAIHGLDPFEIQAYTSGGGNVDVSNGVFECTTTSTVGSYALARSRDFNSFRSGESLIGRWLAKFDTPAVGTSQRIGLNNQEQGYYVGYNGTDFGILKAAGGKAPIYEVTITSYTGNQTVTLTLNGVAYTISIITGETIDNAAQRIAQNSLGGLWLANQKDNKVTLLY
;
A
#
# COMPACT_ATOMS: atom_id res chain seq x y z
N LEU A 1 29.15 3.11 -33.13
CA LEU A 1 28.55 2.91 -31.77
C LEU A 1 28.21 4.29 -31.25
N TYR A 2 26.93 4.64 -31.23
CA TYR A 2 26.47 5.87 -30.57
C TYR A 2 26.34 5.57 -29.09
N SER A 3 27.11 6.24 -28.26
CA SER A 3 26.93 6.26 -26.81
C SER A 3 25.79 7.21 -26.52
N ILE A 4 24.67 6.68 -26.05
CA ILE A 4 23.59 7.52 -25.52
C ILE A 4 24.03 7.96 -24.12
N PRO A 5 24.21 9.26 -23.86
CA PRO A 5 24.55 9.74 -22.54
C PRO A 5 23.38 9.40 -21.59
N ILE A 6 23.66 8.63 -20.55
CA ILE A 6 22.72 8.36 -19.46
C ILE A 6 22.96 9.42 -18.41
N THR A 7 22.01 10.31 -18.21
CA THR A 7 22.03 11.27 -17.11
C THR A 7 21.31 10.65 -15.92
N PRO A 8 22.00 10.40 -14.78
CA PRO A 8 21.31 9.93 -13.60
C PRO A 8 20.38 11.03 -13.08
N THR A 9 19.11 10.70 -12.90
CA THR A 9 18.09 11.58 -12.31
C THR A 9 17.99 11.38 -10.80
N VAL A 10 18.23 10.17 -10.34
CA VAL A 10 18.37 9.83 -8.92
C VAL A 10 19.53 8.85 -8.80
N GLN A 11 20.49 9.19 -7.95
CA GLN A 11 21.57 8.31 -7.58
C GLN A 11 21.75 8.45 -6.07
N SER A 12 21.52 7.38 -5.35
CA SER A 12 21.74 7.36 -3.92
C SER A 12 22.63 6.18 -3.57
N ASP A 13 23.69 6.47 -2.85
CA ASP A 13 24.49 5.48 -2.14
C ASP A 13 24.17 5.61 -0.63
N ALA A 14 24.16 4.54 0.06
CA ALA A 14 23.87 4.55 1.49
C ALA A 14 25.10 4.82 2.37
N ILE A 15 26.14 5.48 1.84
CA ILE A 15 27.44 5.65 2.53
C ILE A 15 27.32 6.65 3.69
N HIS A 16 26.52 7.69 3.51
CA HIS A 16 26.40 8.81 4.45
C HIS A 16 25.10 8.81 5.27
N GLY A 17 24.38 7.69 5.29
CA GLY A 17 23.11 7.59 5.96
C GLY A 17 21.92 7.84 5.02
N LEU A 18 20.74 7.91 5.58
CA LEU A 18 19.53 8.24 4.83
C LEU A 18 19.49 9.76 4.60
N ASP A 19 19.76 10.19 3.36
CA ASP A 19 19.58 11.60 3.01
C ASP A 19 18.10 11.93 2.90
N PRO A 20 17.53 12.72 3.82
CA PRO A 20 16.12 13.03 3.81
C PRO A 20 15.70 13.97 2.66
N PHE A 21 16.64 14.56 1.94
CA PHE A 21 16.37 15.37 0.76
C PHE A 21 16.21 14.52 -0.50
N GLU A 22 16.91 13.40 -0.59
CA GLU A 22 16.86 12.49 -1.73
C GLU A 22 15.90 11.32 -1.53
N ILE A 23 15.88 10.75 -0.34
CA ILE A 23 15.13 9.54 -0.01
C ILE A 23 14.08 9.83 1.06
N GLN A 24 12.89 9.40 0.82
CA GLN A 24 11.79 9.45 1.78
C GLN A 24 11.49 8.06 2.30
N ALA A 25 11.45 7.93 3.63
CA ALA A 25 11.07 6.70 4.32
C ALA A 25 9.60 6.75 4.74
N TYR A 26 8.89 5.65 4.51
CA TYR A 26 7.53 5.42 5.00
C TYR A 26 7.49 4.12 5.76
N THR A 27 6.95 4.15 6.95
CA THR A 27 6.87 2.97 7.82
C THR A 27 5.52 2.90 8.52
N SER A 28 5.09 1.69 8.85
CA SER A 28 3.91 1.42 9.68
C SER A 28 4.05 0.08 10.38
N GLY A 29 3.27 -0.13 11.45
CA GLY A 29 3.20 -1.40 12.16
C GLY A 29 4.53 -1.89 12.73
N GLY A 30 5.43 -0.97 13.10
CA GLY A 30 6.77 -1.29 13.59
C GLY A 30 7.80 -1.55 12.50
N GLY A 31 7.46 -1.30 11.23
CA GLY A 31 8.46 -1.30 10.15
C GLY A 31 9.50 -0.21 10.34
N ASN A 32 10.71 -0.42 9.84
CA ASN A 32 11.82 0.52 9.93
C ASN A 32 12.57 0.62 8.60
N VAL A 33 13.05 1.83 8.30
CA VAL A 33 13.99 2.10 7.20
C VAL A 33 15.23 2.70 7.82
N ASP A 34 16.34 2.05 7.63
CA ASP A 34 17.64 2.46 8.18
C ASP A 34 18.73 2.36 7.12
N VAL A 35 19.89 2.88 7.45
CA VAL A 35 21.09 2.72 6.65
C VAL A 35 22.15 2.07 7.53
N SER A 36 22.54 0.88 7.15
CA SER A 36 23.58 0.11 7.85
C SER A 36 24.60 -0.42 6.85
N ASN A 37 25.88 -0.23 7.15
CA ASN A 37 26.99 -0.73 6.33
C ASN A 37 26.92 -0.32 4.83
N GLY A 38 26.47 0.90 4.55
CA GLY A 38 26.35 1.39 3.19
C GLY A 38 25.17 0.78 2.39
N VAL A 39 24.17 0.25 3.07
CA VAL A 39 22.98 -0.36 2.46
C VAL A 39 21.72 0.23 3.07
N PHE A 40 20.72 0.54 2.25
CA PHE A 40 19.37 0.82 2.73
C PHE A 40 18.71 -0.47 3.21
N GLU A 41 18.32 -0.49 4.47
CA GLU A 41 17.68 -1.63 5.10
C GLU A 41 16.22 -1.30 5.40
N CYS A 42 15.29 -2.04 4.78
CA CYS A 42 13.87 -1.95 5.04
C CYS A 42 13.45 -3.21 5.80
N THR A 43 13.07 -3.05 7.05
CA THR A 43 12.65 -4.17 7.91
C THR A 43 11.19 -4.04 8.31
N THR A 44 10.51 -5.16 8.45
CA THR A 44 9.14 -5.24 8.93
C THR A 44 9.06 -6.15 10.14
N THR A 45 7.95 -6.06 10.86
CA THR A 45 7.65 -6.93 12.01
C THR A 45 6.62 -7.99 11.63
N SER A 46 6.30 -8.87 12.54
CA SER A 46 5.20 -9.84 12.40
C SER A 46 3.80 -9.21 12.53
N THR A 47 3.72 -7.91 12.79
CA THR A 47 2.43 -7.20 12.87
C THR A 47 1.77 -7.15 11.51
N VAL A 48 0.50 -7.50 11.44
CA VAL A 48 -0.28 -7.40 10.20
C VAL A 48 -0.31 -5.96 9.71
N GLY A 49 0.00 -5.76 8.43
CA GLY A 49 0.11 -4.42 7.84
C GLY A 49 1.41 -3.68 8.17
N SER A 50 2.40 -4.36 8.78
CA SER A 50 3.74 -3.78 8.92
C SER A 50 4.36 -3.57 7.55
N TYR A 51 4.87 -2.36 7.30
CA TYR A 51 5.62 -2.07 6.09
C TYR A 51 6.77 -1.10 6.33
N ALA A 52 7.77 -1.17 5.45
CA ALA A 52 8.87 -0.24 5.37
C ALA A 52 9.18 0.02 3.89
N LEU A 53 9.25 1.27 3.51
CA LEU A 53 9.47 1.71 2.14
C LEU A 53 10.45 2.87 2.10
N ALA A 54 11.53 2.72 1.35
CA ALA A 54 12.41 3.81 0.94
C ALA A 54 12.14 4.16 -0.52
N ARG A 55 11.88 5.42 -0.83
CA ARG A 55 11.68 5.88 -2.19
C ARG A 55 12.38 7.22 -2.44
N SER A 56 12.72 7.50 -3.69
CA SER A 56 13.20 8.83 -4.08
C SER A 56 12.13 9.89 -3.85
N ARG A 57 12.54 11.07 -3.43
CA ARG A 57 11.64 12.24 -3.36
C ARG A 57 11.34 12.77 -4.75
N ASP A 58 12.35 12.78 -5.61
CA ASP A 58 12.20 13.28 -6.97
C ASP A 58 11.42 12.31 -7.82
N PHE A 59 10.46 12.85 -8.53
CA PHE A 59 9.66 12.12 -9.50
C PHE A 59 10.34 12.15 -10.85
N ASN A 60 10.66 10.98 -11.37
CA ASN A 60 11.07 10.85 -12.74
C ASN A 60 9.85 10.84 -13.65
N SER A 61 9.63 11.91 -14.40
CA SER A 61 8.56 11.95 -15.38
C SER A 61 8.92 11.04 -16.56
N PHE A 62 8.17 9.97 -16.72
CA PHE A 62 8.25 9.17 -17.94
C PHE A 62 7.58 9.95 -19.08
N ARG A 63 8.34 10.18 -20.15
CA ARG A 63 7.81 10.75 -21.39
C ARG A 63 7.73 9.66 -22.44
N SER A 64 6.66 9.65 -23.23
CA SER A 64 6.52 8.72 -24.34
C SER A 64 7.68 8.88 -25.32
N GLY A 65 8.36 7.79 -25.64
CA GLY A 65 9.56 7.79 -26.49
C GLY A 65 10.88 7.89 -25.73
N GLU A 66 10.88 8.11 -24.43
CA GLU A 66 12.06 8.06 -23.58
C GLU A 66 12.14 6.71 -22.85
N SER A 67 13.36 6.27 -22.57
CA SER A 67 13.59 5.06 -21.78
C SER A 67 14.01 5.44 -20.36
N LEU A 68 13.45 4.76 -19.37
CA LEU A 68 13.87 4.87 -17.99
C LEU A 68 14.61 3.59 -17.60
N ILE A 69 15.82 3.74 -17.09
CA ILE A 69 16.66 2.61 -16.68
C ILE A 69 16.88 2.70 -15.18
N GLY A 70 16.46 1.67 -14.46
CA GLY A 70 16.80 1.48 -13.05
C GLY A 70 17.90 0.43 -12.89
N ARG A 71 18.87 0.72 -12.03
CA ARG A 71 19.93 -0.22 -11.65
C ARG A 71 19.99 -0.30 -10.14
N TRP A 72 19.88 -1.50 -9.61
CA TRP A 72 19.92 -1.75 -8.17
C TRP A 72 20.80 -2.96 -7.87
N LEU A 73 21.43 -2.91 -6.70
CA LEU A 73 21.94 -4.09 -6.02
C LEU A 73 21.03 -4.31 -4.82
N ALA A 74 20.33 -5.43 -4.77
CA ALA A 74 19.40 -5.73 -3.70
C ALA A 74 19.65 -7.12 -3.12
N LYS A 75 19.51 -7.23 -1.82
CA LYS A 75 19.47 -8.50 -1.10
C LYS A 75 18.09 -8.62 -0.47
N PHE A 76 17.41 -9.68 -0.80
CA PHE A 76 16.15 -10.06 -0.17
C PHE A 76 16.41 -11.04 0.97
N ASP A 77 15.63 -10.93 2.02
CA ASP A 77 15.64 -11.90 3.12
C ASP A 77 14.85 -13.16 2.74
N THR A 78 14.82 -14.15 3.63
CA THR A 78 14.08 -15.37 3.43
C THR A 78 12.61 -15.08 3.15
N PRO A 79 12.06 -15.50 2.00
CA PRO A 79 10.68 -15.23 1.65
C PRO A 79 9.72 -16.00 2.55
N ALA A 80 8.58 -15.36 2.90
CA ALA A 80 7.57 -15.97 3.73
C ALA A 80 6.16 -15.69 3.17
N VAL A 81 5.24 -16.62 3.39
CA VAL A 81 3.82 -16.46 3.02
C VAL A 81 3.25 -15.19 3.68
N GLY A 82 2.49 -14.41 2.91
CA GLY A 82 1.89 -13.16 3.39
C GLY A 82 2.85 -11.96 3.46
N THR A 83 4.09 -12.13 3.03
CA THR A 83 5.07 -11.03 2.94
C THR A 83 5.31 -10.60 1.50
N SER A 84 5.90 -9.43 1.32
CA SER A 84 6.32 -8.94 0.02
C SER A 84 7.61 -8.14 0.15
N GLN A 85 8.61 -8.47 -0.66
CA GLN A 85 9.90 -7.80 -0.72
C GLN A 85 10.14 -7.37 -2.16
N ARG A 86 10.23 -6.07 -2.42
CA ARG A 86 10.24 -5.56 -3.79
C ARG A 86 11.16 -4.36 -3.95
N ILE A 87 11.79 -4.27 -5.12
CA ILE A 87 12.50 -3.08 -5.56
C ILE A 87 12.10 -2.78 -7.00
N GLY A 88 12.00 -1.52 -7.39
CA GLY A 88 11.58 -1.22 -8.75
C GLY A 88 11.40 0.25 -9.07
N LEU A 89 10.94 0.49 -10.29
CA LEU A 89 10.52 1.80 -10.80
C LEU A 89 9.00 1.87 -10.78
N ASN A 90 8.47 2.70 -9.93
CA ASN A 90 7.03 2.81 -9.73
C ASN A 90 6.62 4.15 -9.11
N ASN A 91 5.33 4.44 -9.28
CA ASN A 91 4.62 5.47 -8.53
C ASN A 91 3.55 4.75 -7.73
N GLN A 92 3.41 4.35 -6.70
CA GLN A 92 2.39 3.67 -5.89
C GLN A 92 1.30 2.90 -6.68
N GLU A 93 0.90 3.38 -7.88
CA GLU A 93 -0.19 2.81 -8.69
C GLU A 93 0.32 1.99 -9.87
N GLN A 94 1.41 2.45 -10.49
CA GLN A 94 1.94 1.84 -11.72
C GLN A 94 3.43 1.64 -11.61
N GLY A 95 3.91 0.58 -12.22
CA GLY A 95 5.35 0.34 -12.32
C GLY A 95 5.73 -1.12 -12.43
N TYR A 96 7.02 -1.33 -12.38
CA TYR A 96 7.61 -2.65 -12.42
C TYR A 96 8.49 -2.85 -11.20
N TYR A 97 8.35 -3.99 -10.58
CA TYR A 97 9.13 -4.41 -9.43
C TYR A 97 9.79 -5.76 -9.70
N VAL A 98 10.90 -5.99 -9.05
CA VAL A 98 11.53 -7.31 -8.94
C VAL A 98 11.54 -7.70 -7.47
N GLY A 99 11.23 -8.93 -7.15
CA GLY A 99 11.26 -9.39 -5.77
C GLY A 99 10.31 -10.53 -5.48
N TYR A 100 9.99 -10.69 -4.21
CA TYR A 100 9.12 -11.75 -3.71
C TYR A 100 7.70 -11.24 -3.45
N ASN A 101 6.72 -12.07 -3.81
CA ASN A 101 5.34 -11.97 -3.39
C ASN A 101 4.96 -13.28 -2.68
N GLY A 102 4.95 -13.27 -1.35
CA GLY A 102 5.00 -14.50 -0.60
C GLY A 102 6.33 -15.21 -0.83
N THR A 103 6.28 -16.44 -1.29
CA THR A 103 7.44 -17.28 -1.61
C THR A 103 7.88 -17.20 -3.08
N ASP A 104 7.09 -16.56 -3.94
CA ASP A 104 7.32 -16.52 -5.37
C ASP A 104 8.19 -15.33 -5.76
N PHE A 105 9.32 -15.59 -6.41
CA PHE A 105 10.20 -14.57 -6.96
C PHE A 105 9.87 -14.27 -8.41
N GLY A 106 9.82 -13.00 -8.76
CA GLY A 106 9.53 -12.63 -10.14
C GLY A 106 9.53 -11.14 -10.40
N ILE A 107 9.08 -10.80 -11.62
CA ILE A 107 8.79 -9.43 -12.02
C ILE A 107 7.30 -9.19 -11.80
N LEU A 108 7.00 -8.21 -10.99
CA LEU A 108 5.63 -7.79 -10.71
C LEU A 108 5.35 -6.50 -11.48
N LYS A 109 4.28 -6.51 -12.26
CA LYS A 109 3.75 -5.30 -12.88
C LYS A 109 2.61 -4.76 -12.01
N ALA A 110 2.79 -3.58 -11.43
CA ALA A 110 1.67 -2.82 -10.91
C ALA A 110 1.05 -2.04 -12.09
N ALA A 111 -0.15 -2.38 -12.45
CA ALA A 111 -0.95 -1.60 -13.40
C ALA A 111 -1.98 -0.86 -12.54
N GLY A 112 -1.90 0.48 -12.49
CA GLY A 112 -2.77 1.30 -11.68
C GLY A 112 -4.20 0.82 -11.76
N GLY A 113 -4.68 0.22 -10.68
CA GLY A 113 -6.06 -0.11 -10.49
C GLY A 113 -6.77 1.11 -9.87
N LYS A 114 -8.02 1.29 -10.17
CA LYS A 114 -8.86 2.10 -9.30
C LYS A 114 -8.75 1.51 -7.89
N ALA A 115 -8.66 2.37 -6.89
CA ALA A 115 -8.78 1.94 -5.50
C ALA A 115 -9.96 0.96 -5.40
N PRO A 116 -9.83 -0.17 -4.72
CA PRO A 116 -10.91 -1.12 -4.63
C PRO A 116 -12.13 -0.42 -4.02
N ILE A 117 -13.24 -0.53 -4.73
CA ILE A 117 -14.53 0.00 -4.30
C ILE A 117 -15.36 -1.20 -3.89
N TYR A 118 -15.77 -1.22 -2.64
CA TYR A 118 -16.69 -2.24 -2.13
C TYR A 118 -18.04 -1.60 -1.88
N GLU A 119 -19.10 -2.30 -2.25
CA GLU A 119 -20.47 -1.90 -1.93
C GLU A 119 -21.07 -2.90 -0.95
N VAL A 120 -21.51 -2.41 0.19
CA VAL A 120 -22.27 -3.18 1.18
C VAL A 120 -23.72 -2.73 1.09
N THR A 121 -24.62 -3.65 0.78
CA THR A 121 -26.06 -3.38 0.74
C THR A 121 -26.73 -4.06 1.91
N ILE A 122 -27.47 -3.31 2.70
CA ILE A 122 -28.30 -3.86 3.77
C ILE A 122 -29.67 -4.16 3.22
N THR A 123 -30.04 -5.43 3.19
CA THR A 123 -31.34 -5.88 2.65
C THR A 123 -32.40 -6.04 3.73
N SER A 124 -32.02 -6.54 4.89
CA SER A 124 -32.89 -6.70 6.05
C SER A 124 -32.07 -6.97 7.31
N TYR A 125 -32.65 -6.69 8.46
CA TYR A 125 -32.15 -7.15 9.76
C TYR A 125 -33.30 -7.27 10.75
N THR A 126 -33.12 -8.08 11.79
CA THR A 126 -34.10 -8.30 12.85
C THR A 126 -33.46 -8.15 14.22
N GLY A 127 -33.98 -7.25 15.03
CA GLY A 127 -33.45 -7.02 16.39
C GLY A 127 -32.08 -6.32 16.42
N ASN A 128 -31.48 -6.31 17.59
CA ASN A 128 -30.12 -5.82 17.78
C ASN A 128 -29.14 -6.81 17.15
N GLN A 129 -28.35 -6.35 16.23
CA GLN A 129 -27.35 -7.17 15.54
C GLN A 129 -25.99 -6.50 15.52
N THR A 130 -24.98 -7.31 15.41
CA THR A 130 -23.60 -6.85 15.21
C THR A 130 -23.15 -7.29 13.82
N VAL A 131 -22.76 -6.33 13.00
CA VAL A 131 -22.14 -6.56 11.69
C VAL A 131 -20.63 -6.48 11.86
N THR A 132 -19.93 -7.47 11.36
CA THR A 132 -18.48 -7.44 11.30
C THR A 132 -18.04 -7.32 9.84
N LEU A 133 -17.36 -6.22 9.51
CA LEU A 133 -16.72 -6.02 8.22
C LEU A 133 -15.24 -6.35 8.37
N THR A 134 -14.75 -7.29 7.59
CA THR A 134 -13.32 -7.57 7.54
C THR A 134 -12.72 -6.92 6.29
N LEU A 135 -11.94 -5.86 6.49
CA LEU A 135 -11.32 -5.08 5.44
C LEU A 135 -9.80 -5.19 5.58
N ASN A 136 -9.12 -5.69 4.56
CA ASN A 136 -7.67 -5.95 4.59
C ASN A 136 -7.23 -6.78 5.83
N GLY A 137 -8.02 -7.77 6.23
CA GLY A 137 -7.73 -8.61 7.39
C GLY A 137 -8.04 -7.99 8.76
N VAL A 138 -8.47 -6.73 8.81
CA VAL A 138 -8.89 -6.05 10.03
C VAL A 138 -10.40 -6.15 10.18
N ALA A 139 -10.87 -6.62 11.33
CA ALA A 139 -12.30 -6.74 11.65
C ALA A 139 -12.82 -5.46 12.30
N TYR A 140 -13.86 -4.88 11.72
CA TYR A 140 -14.59 -3.73 12.24
C TYR A 140 -15.98 -4.18 12.67
N THR A 141 -16.29 -4.01 13.94
CA THR A 141 -17.55 -4.45 14.55
C THR A 141 -18.48 -3.26 14.72
N ILE A 142 -19.66 -3.33 14.11
CA ILE A 142 -20.66 -2.26 14.10
C ILE A 142 -21.97 -2.81 14.67
N SER A 143 -22.49 -2.15 15.70
CA SER A 143 -23.78 -2.54 16.28
C SER A 143 -24.93 -1.84 15.57
N ILE A 144 -25.93 -2.59 15.13
CA ILE A 144 -27.18 -2.11 14.56
C ILE A 144 -28.27 -2.27 15.64
N ILE A 145 -29.04 -1.23 15.86
CA ILE A 145 -30.02 -1.16 16.95
C ILE A 145 -31.42 -1.51 16.42
N THR A 146 -32.20 -2.22 17.24
CA THR A 146 -33.61 -2.50 16.92
C THR A 146 -34.40 -1.22 16.70
N GLY A 147 -35.22 -1.21 15.65
CA GLY A 147 -36.10 -0.08 15.30
C GLY A 147 -35.48 0.98 14.41
N GLU A 148 -34.22 0.86 14.06
CA GLU A 148 -33.63 1.70 13.02
C GLU A 148 -34.20 1.33 11.64
N THR A 149 -34.21 2.29 10.72
CA THR A 149 -34.46 2.01 9.30
C THR A 149 -33.22 1.39 8.69
N ILE A 150 -33.39 0.70 7.56
CA ILE A 150 -32.27 0.11 6.80
C ILE A 150 -31.25 1.20 6.43
N ASP A 151 -31.73 2.39 6.08
CA ASP A 151 -30.87 3.54 5.70
C ASP A 151 -30.08 4.05 6.92
N ASN A 152 -30.69 4.09 8.11
CA ASN A 152 -29.97 4.48 9.33
C ASN A 152 -28.90 3.45 9.71
N ALA A 153 -29.18 2.17 9.50
CA ALA A 153 -28.19 1.11 9.72
C ALA A 153 -27.01 1.25 8.73
N ALA A 154 -27.28 1.57 7.48
CA ALA A 154 -26.24 1.87 6.47
C ALA A 154 -25.43 3.10 6.86
N GLN A 155 -26.08 4.16 7.32
CA GLN A 155 -25.43 5.38 7.79
C GLN A 155 -24.50 5.10 8.99
N ARG A 156 -24.92 4.26 9.91
CA ARG A 156 -24.11 3.86 11.07
C ARG A 156 -22.86 3.11 10.65
N ILE A 157 -22.92 2.26 9.63
CA ILE A 157 -21.75 1.60 9.03
C ILE A 157 -20.81 2.64 8.42
N ALA A 158 -21.34 3.59 7.67
CA ALA A 158 -20.55 4.63 7.02
C ALA A 158 -19.88 5.59 8.01
N GLN A 159 -20.53 5.85 9.14
CA GLN A 159 -20.00 6.73 10.20
C GLN A 159 -19.00 6.02 11.14
N ASN A 160 -18.89 4.70 11.06
CA ASN A 160 -17.91 3.97 11.84
C ASN A 160 -16.50 4.33 11.37
N SER A 161 -15.61 4.61 12.31
CA SER A 161 -14.19 4.83 12.01
C SER A 161 -13.54 3.54 11.54
N LEU A 162 -13.50 3.34 10.23
CA LEU A 162 -12.88 2.17 9.60
C LEU A 162 -11.34 2.33 9.51
N GLY A 163 -10.71 2.67 10.63
CA GLY A 163 -9.26 2.78 10.77
C GLY A 163 -8.60 3.93 10.02
N GLY A 164 -9.38 4.90 9.51
CA GLY A 164 -8.86 6.08 8.80
C GLY A 164 -8.27 5.81 7.41
N LEU A 165 -8.23 4.55 6.98
CA LEU A 165 -7.75 4.12 5.66
C LEU A 165 -8.88 3.94 4.65
N TRP A 166 -10.12 3.90 5.13
CA TRP A 166 -11.31 3.71 4.32
C TRP A 166 -12.19 4.94 4.34
N LEU A 167 -12.56 5.42 3.17
CA LEU A 167 -13.61 6.41 3.03
C LEU A 167 -14.92 5.68 2.82
N ALA A 168 -15.88 5.94 3.67
CA ALA A 168 -17.21 5.37 3.57
C ALA A 168 -18.22 6.45 3.16
N ASN A 169 -19.01 6.17 2.15
CA ASN A 169 -20.12 7.02 1.73
C ASN A 169 -21.41 6.20 1.71
N GLN A 170 -22.47 6.77 2.24
CA GLN A 170 -23.79 6.11 2.30
C GLN A 170 -24.76 6.80 1.33
N LYS A 171 -25.52 5.99 0.62
CA LYS A 171 -26.68 6.42 -0.16
C LYS A 171 -27.76 5.35 -0.03
N ASP A 172 -28.92 5.75 0.49
CA ASP A 172 -30.00 4.82 0.79
C ASP A 172 -29.51 3.66 1.69
N ASN A 173 -29.85 2.44 1.37
CA ASN A 173 -29.43 1.22 2.08
C ASN A 173 -28.05 0.69 1.68
N LYS A 174 -27.25 1.51 0.99
CA LYS A 174 -25.94 1.12 0.47
C LYS A 174 -24.81 1.92 1.10
N VAL A 175 -23.73 1.25 1.39
CA VAL A 175 -22.48 1.86 1.82
C VAL A 175 -21.39 1.54 0.81
N THR A 176 -20.80 2.56 0.24
CA THR A 176 -19.64 2.45 -0.65
C THR A 176 -18.37 2.70 0.16
N LEU A 177 -17.47 1.76 0.12
CA LEU A 177 -16.17 1.82 0.79
C LEU A 177 -15.07 1.97 -0.25
N LEU A 178 -14.23 3.01 -0.10
CA LEU A 178 -13.06 3.27 -0.93
C LEU A 178 -11.80 3.15 -0.04
N TYR A 179 -10.79 2.45 -0.55
CA TYR A 179 -9.49 2.31 0.09
C TYR A 179 -8.48 3.31 -0.44
#